data_6df494a8f56fac05f4fdc892524bd15e
#
_entry.id   6df494a8f56fac05f4fdc892524bd15e
#
_cell.length_a   1.000
_cell.length_b   1.000
_cell.length_c   1.000
_cell.angle_alpha   90.00
_cell.angle_beta   90.00
_cell.angle_gamma   90.00
#
_symmetry.space_group_name_H-M   'P 1'
#
loop_
_entity.id
_entity.type
_entity.pdbx_description
1 polymer ?
#
loop_
_entity_poly.entity_id
_entity_poly.type
_entity_poly.pdbx_seq_one_letter_code
_entity_poly.pdbx_strand_id
1 'polypeptide(L)'
;MADIQIFEPAGRAIPFTAEGEGPALILIAGHGLNVTYLELLSHSVSEEDFRVVSIGSRRPSDAAVTMHDLAQDVVDVMSHLSISDAWVGGHAFGGAVARVVALDHHDRVNGVLLLGVDETGPSAEALAAIPAPARDAEVDALQAAAWETPAPLAEGLPVLVVQGTDDPIAPVVNGEKLQAAAPDRVSVVGVDGGGYLFPFTHMGATSWAIEDYLDWD
;
A
#
# COMPACT_ATOMS: atom_id res chain seq x y z
N MET A 1 8.54 -17.44 -0.49
CA MET A 1 9.01 -16.30 -1.33
C MET A 1 8.34 -16.41 -2.70
N ALA A 2 7.48 -15.45 -3.01
CA ALA A 2 6.83 -15.39 -4.30
C ALA A 2 7.78 -14.84 -5.37
N ASP A 3 7.73 -15.38 -6.58
CA ASP A 3 8.55 -14.89 -7.69
C ASP A 3 8.05 -13.51 -8.16
N ILE A 4 9.00 -12.59 -8.42
CA ILE A 4 8.66 -11.30 -9.03
C ILE A 4 8.25 -11.54 -10.48
N GLN A 5 7.06 -11.06 -10.83
CA GLN A 5 6.52 -11.07 -12.16
C GLN A 5 6.46 -9.63 -12.70
N ILE A 6 6.55 -9.48 -14.01
CA ILE A 6 6.39 -8.18 -14.69
C ILE A 6 5.17 -8.25 -15.59
N PHE A 7 4.20 -7.41 -15.35
CA PHE A 7 3.06 -7.21 -16.24
C PHE A 7 3.32 -5.99 -17.13
N GLU A 8 3.12 -6.13 -18.43
CA GLU A 8 3.49 -5.10 -19.42
C GLU A 8 2.30 -4.62 -20.27
N PRO A 9 1.24 -4.07 -19.66
CA PRO A 9 0.12 -3.53 -20.42
C PRO A 9 0.56 -2.27 -21.17
N ALA A 10 0.39 -2.25 -22.49
CA ALA A 10 0.75 -1.11 -23.34
C ALA A 10 2.20 -0.60 -23.14
N GLY A 11 3.14 -1.51 -22.86
CA GLY A 11 4.56 -1.19 -22.67
C GLY A 11 4.93 -0.62 -21.30
N ARG A 12 4.01 -0.65 -20.31
CA ARG A 12 4.29 -0.24 -18.92
C ARG A 12 4.76 -1.46 -18.13
N ALA A 13 6.01 -1.50 -17.71
CA ALA A 13 6.53 -2.61 -16.92
C ALA A 13 6.18 -2.44 -15.43
N ILE A 14 5.22 -3.20 -14.94
CA ILE A 14 4.70 -3.14 -13.57
C ILE A 14 5.15 -4.41 -12.84
N PRO A 15 6.05 -4.31 -11.84
CA PRO A 15 6.47 -5.47 -11.06
C PRO A 15 5.41 -5.83 -10.02
N PHE A 16 5.14 -7.11 -9.86
CA PHE A 16 4.26 -7.61 -8.80
C PHE A 16 4.68 -9.00 -8.32
N THR A 17 4.19 -9.38 -7.15
CA THR A 17 4.22 -10.75 -6.62
C THR A 17 2.80 -11.16 -6.24
N ALA A 18 2.50 -12.46 -6.26
CA ALA A 18 1.20 -12.97 -5.82
C ALA A 18 1.40 -14.29 -5.07
N GLU A 19 0.75 -14.45 -3.93
CA GLU A 19 0.78 -15.66 -3.12
C GLU A 19 -0.55 -15.86 -2.37
N GLY A 20 -0.79 -17.09 -1.92
CA GLY A 20 -2.02 -17.47 -1.24
C GLY A 20 -3.24 -17.61 -2.16
N GLU A 21 -4.34 -18.00 -1.56
CA GLU A 21 -5.65 -18.17 -2.18
C GLU A 21 -6.72 -17.59 -1.24
N GLY A 22 -7.88 -17.18 -1.76
CA GLY A 22 -8.96 -16.63 -0.96
C GLY A 22 -9.32 -15.18 -1.33
N PRO A 23 -9.92 -14.41 -0.40
CA PRO A 23 -10.17 -12.98 -0.60
C PRO A 23 -8.90 -12.21 -0.92
N ALA A 24 -9.00 -11.28 -1.87
CA ALA A 24 -7.80 -10.59 -2.34
C ALA A 24 -7.44 -9.37 -1.47
N LEU A 25 -6.15 -9.26 -1.13
CA LEU A 25 -5.52 -8.08 -0.56
C LEU A 25 -4.42 -7.59 -1.49
N ILE A 26 -4.53 -6.35 -1.94
CA ILE A 26 -3.51 -5.68 -2.75
C ILE A 26 -2.66 -4.80 -1.82
N LEU A 27 -1.35 -4.99 -1.86
CA LEU A 27 -0.39 -4.20 -1.10
C LEU A 27 0.52 -3.41 -2.04
N ILE A 28 0.51 -2.09 -1.95
CA ILE A 28 1.29 -1.19 -2.80
C ILE A 28 2.53 -0.73 -2.05
N ALA A 29 3.69 -0.87 -2.67
CA ALA A 29 4.96 -0.45 -2.09
C ALA A 29 5.01 1.07 -1.86
N GLY A 30 5.71 1.48 -0.81
CA GLY A 30 5.94 2.90 -0.49
C GLY A 30 6.95 3.57 -1.42
N HIS A 31 7.17 4.87 -1.20
CA HIS A 31 8.15 5.65 -1.97
C HIS A 31 9.56 5.07 -1.86
N GLY A 32 10.18 4.81 -3.00
CA GLY A 32 11.54 4.28 -3.08
C GLY A 32 11.71 2.84 -2.59
N LEU A 33 10.63 2.13 -2.31
CA LEU A 33 10.63 0.74 -1.87
C LEU A 33 10.36 -0.19 -3.06
N ASN A 34 11.10 -1.30 -3.10
CA ASN A 34 10.87 -2.33 -4.11
C ASN A 34 9.64 -3.19 -3.79
N VAL A 35 9.20 -3.99 -4.75
CA VAL A 35 8.01 -4.84 -4.64
C VAL A 35 8.14 -5.93 -3.56
N THR A 36 9.36 -6.34 -3.21
CA THR A 36 9.61 -7.37 -2.19
C THR A 36 9.73 -6.83 -0.77
N TYR A 37 9.66 -5.52 -0.60
CA TYR A 37 9.71 -4.89 0.74
C TYR A 37 8.67 -5.46 1.71
N LEU A 38 7.47 -5.74 1.23
CA LEU A 38 6.36 -6.28 2.03
C LEU A 38 6.27 -7.82 1.97
N GLU A 39 7.27 -8.52 1.42
CA GLU A 39 7.21 -9.97 1.17
C GLU A 39 6.91 -10.80 2.43
N LEU A 40 7.57 -10.47 3.55
CA LEU A 40 7.33 -11.20 4.81
C LEU A 40 5.92 -10.95 5.36
N LEU A 41 5.42 -9.72 5.24
CA LEU A 41 4.04 -9.37 5.61
C LEU A 41 3.04 -10.09 4.70
N SER A 42 3.27 -10.05 3.38
CA SER A 42 2.43 -10.72 2.39
C SER A 42 2.35 -12.22 2.65
N HIS A 43 3.50 -12.83 2.96
CA HIS A 43 3.56 -14.26 3.27
C HIS A 43 2.77 -14.60 4.53
N SER A 44 2.95 -13.84 5.63
CA SER A 44 2.21 -14.06 6.86
C SER A 44 0.70 -13.98 6.66
N VAL A 45 0.22 -12.92 5.99
CA VAL A 45 -1.21 -12.75 5.72
C VAL A 45 -1.73 -13.84 4.76
N SER A 46 -0.92 -14.30 3.82
CA SER A 46 -1.34 -15.37 2.89
C SER A 46 -1.49 -16.75 3.55
N GLU A 47 -0.86 -16.97 4.71
CA GLU A 47 -1.04 -18.21 5.50
C GLU A 47 -2.41 -18.25 6.21
N GLU A 48 -3.11 -17.12 6.31
CA GLU A 48 -4.45 -16.96 6.90
C GLU A 48 -5.56 -16.90 5.82
N ASP A 49 -5.42 -17.69 4.78
CA ASP A 49 -6.40 -17.87 3.70
C ASP A 49 -6.71 -16.60 2.88
N PHE A 50 -5.76 -15.66 2.78
CA PHE A 50 -5.85 -14.51 1.88
C PHE A 50 -5.00 -14.70 0.62
N ARG A 51 -5.49 -14.16 -0.52
CA ARG A 51 -4.68 -13.99 -1.72
C ARG A 51 -4.02 -12.62 -1.69
N VAL A 52 -2.72 -12.55 -1.39
CA VAL A 52 -1.99 -11.29 -1.28
C VAL A 52 -1.23 -11.01 -2.57
N VAL A 53 -1.41 -9.81 -3.12
CA VAL A 53 -0.70 -9.32 -4.31
C VAL A 53 0.06 -8.05 -3.93
N SER A 54 1.39 -8.11 -3.94
CA SER A 54 2.22 -6.92 -3.77
C SER A 54 2.55 -6.30 -5.11
N ILE A 55 2.36 -4.98 -5.25
CA ILE A 55 2.57 -4.23 -6.50
C ILE A 55 3.59 -3.12 -6.26
N GLY A 56 4.64 -3.09 -7.09
CA GLY A 56 5.59 -1.99 -7.17
C GLY A 56 5.15 -0.93 -8.19
N SER A 57 5.80 0.23 -8.18
CA SER A 57 5.57 1.24 -9.21
C SER A 57 6.07 0.76 -10.58
N ARG A 58 5.37 1.20 -11.64
CA ARG A 58 5.83 0.98 -13.02
C ARG A 58 7.25 1.51 -13.22
N ARG A 59 8.00 0.90 -14.12
CA ARG A 59 9.31 1.40 -14.49
C ARG A 59 9.20 2.76 -15.18
N PRO A 60 10.16 3.67 -14.94
CA PRO A 60 10.18 4.99 -15.57
C PRO A 60 10.16 4.91 -17.09
N SER A 61 9.49 5.87 -17.71
CA SER A 61 9.45 6.10 -19.16
C SER A 61 9.47 7.60 -19.42
N ASP A 62 9.48 8.01 -20.68
CA ASP A 62 9.44 9.43 -21.07
C ASP A 62 8.05 10.10 -20.82
N ALA A 63 7.04 9.30 -20.52
CA ALA A 63 5.70 9.81 -20.23
C ALA A 63 5.60 10.33 -18.80
N ALA A 64 4.92 11.48 -18.63
CA ALA A 64 4.54 11.95 -17.30
C ALA A 64 3.53 10.96 -16.69
N VAL A 65 3.66 10.73 -15.38
CA VAL A 65 2.83 9.80 -14.62
C VAL A 65 2.16 10.56 -13.48
N THR A 66 0.88 10.32 -13.28
CA THR A 66 0.07 10.87 -12.19
C THR A 66 -0.28 9.80 -11.16
N MET A 67 -0.82 10.20 -10.01
CA MET A 67 -1.36 9.25 -9.01
C MET A 67 -2.50 8.42 -9.60
N HIS A 68 -3.32 8.98 -10.49
CA HIS A 68 -4.40 8.27 -11.21
C HIS A 68 -3.84 7.21 -12.17
N ASP A 69 -2.71 7.48 -12.84
CA ASP A 69 -2.04 6.49 -13.67
C ASP A 69 -1.50 5.31 -12.85
N LEU A 70 -0.97 5.58 -11.65
CA LEU A 70 -0.52 4.54 -10.73
C LEU A 70 -1.70 3.74 -10.17
N ALA A 71 -2.83 4.38 -9.89
CA ALA A 71 -4.07 3.71 -9.50
C ALA A 71 -4.59 2.79 -10.62
N GLN A 72 -4.54 3.25 -11.88
CA GLN A 72 -4.90 2.42 -13.03
C GLN A 72 -3.99 1.20 -13.18
N ASP A 73 -2.68 1.32 -12.90
CA ASP A 73 -1.76 0.19 -12.92
C ASP A 73 -2.19 -0.91 -11.94
N VAL A 74 -2.63 -0.52 -10.75
CA VAL A 74 -3.12 -1.47 -9.75
C VAL A 74 -4.32 -2.25 -10.28
N VAL A 75 -5.30 -1.57 -10.84
CA VAL A 75 -6.51 -2.21 -11.41
C VAL A 75 -6.20 -3.05 -12.65
N ASP A 76 -5.22 -2.65 -13.44
CA ASP A 76 -4.75 -3.43 -14.58
C ASP A 76 -4.10 -4.75 -14.13
N VAL A 77 -3.29 -4.74 -13.05
CA VAL A 77 -2.73 -5.96 -12.43
C VAL A 77 -3.84 -6.82 -11.84
N MET A 78 -4.81 -6.25 -11.11
CA MET A 78 -5.98 -6.99 -10.60
C MET A 78 -6.71 -7.70 -11.74
N SER A 79 -6.95 -7.00 -12.84
CA SER A 79 -7.63 -7.55 -14.02
C SER A 79 -6.83 -8.65 -14.70
N HIS A 80 -5.50 -8.49 -14.81
CA HIS A 80 -4.59 -9.52 -15.32
C HIS A 80 -4.65 -10.81 -14.48
N LEU A 81 -4.79 -10.67 -13.17
CA LEU A 81 -4.89 -11.78 -12.22
C LEU A 81 -6.34 -12.30 -12.03
N SER A 82 -7.31 -11.78 -12.79
CA SER A 82 -8.73 -12.10 -12.68
C SER A 82 -9.30 -11.84 -11.28
N ILE A 83 -8.82 -10.80 -10.59
CA ILE A 83 -9.34 -10.32 -9.32
C ILE A 83 -10.43 -9.29 -9.63
N SER A 84 -11.68 -9.57 -9.27
CA SER A 84 -12.83 -8.67 -9.49
C SER A 84 -12.80 -7.47 -8.55
N ASP A 85 -12.57 -7.75 -7.28
CA ASP A 85 -12.55 -6.79 -6.18
C ASP A 85 -11.56 -7.24 -5.10
N ALA A 86 -11.09 -6.30 -4.29
CA ALA A 86 -10.09 -6.57 -3.27
C ALA A 86 -10.11 -5.51 -2.15
N TRP A 87 -9.54 -5.84 -1.00
CA TRP A 87 -8.96 -4.84 -0.13
C TRP A 87 -7.72 -4.26 -0.79
N VAL A 88 -7.62 -2.92 -0.84
CA VAL A 88 -6.50 -2.24 -1.48
C VAL A 88 -5.79 -1.36 -0.46
N GLY A 89 -4.49 -1.57 -0.30
CA GLY A 89 -3.72 -0.82 0.66
C GLY A 89 -2.28 -0.65 0.28
N GLY A 90 -1.51 -0.06 1.18
CA GLY A 90 -0.07 0.09 0.98
C GLY A 90 0.59 0.94 2.04
N HIS A 91 1.91 1.00 1.97
CA HIS A 91 2.74 1.72 2.91
C HIS A 91 2.98 3.16 2.45
N ALA A 92 2.66 4.14 3.30
CA ALA A 92 2.91 5.56 3.08
C ALA A 92 2.43 6.02 1.67
N PHE A 93 3.34 6.27 0.71
CA PHE A 93 3.02 6.59 -0.68
C PHE A 93 2.07 5.55 -1.31
N GLY A 94 2.30 4.26 -1.07
CA GLY A 94 1.42 3.19 -1.56
C GLY A 94 0.00 3.30 -1.00
N GLY A 95 -0.14 3.73 0.25
CA GLY A 95 -1.43 4.05 0.87
C GLY A 95 -2.14 5.24 0.20
N ALA A 96 -1.37 6.25 -0.22
CA ALA A 96 -1.92 7.37 -0.99
C ALA A 96 -2.42 6.92 -2.37
N VAL A 97 -1.69 6.02 -3.07
CA VAL A 97 -2.17 5.39 -4.31
C VAL A 97 -3.44 4.58 -4.07
N ALA A 98 -3.50 3.80 -2.99
CA ALA A 98 -4.69 3.01 -2.63
C ALA A 98 -5.95 3.88 -2.45
N ARG A 99 -5.81 5.08 -1.88
CA ARG A 99 -6.92 6.05 -1.76
C ARG A 99 -7.42 6.51 -3.13
N VAL A 100 -6.51 6.72 -4.09
CA VAL A 100 -6.90 7.08 -5.47
C VAL A 100 -7.57 5.89 -6.16
N VAL A 101 -7.08 4.65 -5.98
CA VAL A 101 -7.78 3.45 -6.48
C VAL A 101 -9.21 3.39 -5.97
N ALA A 102 -9.42 3.63 -4.67
CA ALA A 102 -10.75 3.60 -4.06
C ALA A 102 -11.69 4.69 -4.58
N LEU A 103 -11.16 5.84 -5.01
CA LEU A 103 -11.96 6.92 -5.62
C LEU A 103 -12.29 6.65 -7.09
N ASP A 104 -11.29 6.26 -7.88
CA ASP A 104 -11.43 6.11 -9.33
C ASP A 104 -12.12 4.80 -9.72
N HIS A 105 -11.96 3.77 -8.89
CA HIS A 105 -12.43 2.40 -9.15
C HIS A 105 -13.17 1.81 -7.94
N HIS A 106 -14.10 2.58 -7.40
CA HIS A 106 -14.84 2.27 -6.17
C HIS A 106 -15.49 0.87 -6.17
N ASP A 107 -16.01 0.43 -7.30
CA ASP A 107 -16.62 -0.89 -7.49
C ASP A 107 -15.62 -2.07 -7.48
N ARG A 108 -14.32 -1.78 -7.46
CA ARG A 108 -13.23 -2.76 -7.39
C ARG A 108 -12.61 -2.87 -5.99
N VAL A 109 -13.10 -2.08 -5.01
CA VAL A 109 -12.48 -1.96 -3.68
C VAL A 109 -13.48 -2.31 -2.59
N ASN A 110 -13.15 -3.33 -1.79
CA ASN A 110 -13.95 -3.75 -0.62
C ASN A 110 -13.65 -2.92 0.63
N GLY A 111 -12.43 -2.41 0.74
CA GLY A 111 -11.95 -1.54 1.81
C GLY A 111 -10.53 -1.07 1.57
N VAL A 112 -10.07 -0.14 2.38
CA VAL A 112 -8.74 0.50 2.24
C VAL A 112 -7.87 0.20 3.46
N LEU A 113 -6.63 -0.27 3.22
CA LEU A 113 -5.61 -0.50 4.24
C LEU A 113 -4.49 0.54 4.12
N LEU A 114 -4.29 1.35 5.15
CA LEU A 114 -3.24 2.36 5.21
C LEU A 114 -2.18 1.97 6.23
N LEU A 115 -1.00 1.59 5.76
CA LEU A 115 0.17 1.28 6.60
C LEU A 115 1.05 2.54 6.69
N GLY A 116 0.94 3.28 7.79
CA GLY A 116 1.60 4.57 7.94
C GLY A 116 0.97 5.66 7.05
N VAL A 117 0.12 6.49 7.63
CA VAL A 117 -0.50 7.60 6.88
C VAL A 117 0.50 8.75 6.74
N ASP A 118 1.10 8.90 5.56
CA ASP A 118 1.97 10.01 5.20
C ASP A 118 1.15 11.10 4.48
N GLU A 119 1.11 12.30 5.07
CA GLU A 119 0.43 13.47 4.50
C GLU A 119 1.40 14.40 3.75
N THR A 120 2.71 14.18 3.88
CA THR A 120 3.75 15.07 3.36
C THR A 120 4.34 14.58 2.03
N GLY A 121 4.27 13.28 1.78
CA GLY A 121 4.78 12.63 0.57
C GLY A 121 6.27 12.35 0.56
N PRO A 122 6.81 12.08 -0.62
CA PRO A 122 8.21 11.69 -0.80
C PRO A 122 9.20 12.62 -0.12
N SER A 123 10.01 12.09 0.79
CA SER A 123 10.99 12.87 1.55
C SER A 123 12.38 12.22 1.54
N ALA A 124 13.43 13.05 1.65
CA ALA A 124 14.80 12.55 1.76
C ALA A 124 15.02 11.75 3.05
N GLU A 125 14.30 12.08 4.13
CA GLU A 125 14.35 11.37 5.41
C GLU A 125 13.78 9.95 5.27
N ALA A 126 12.62 9.79 4.63
CA ALA A 126 12.04 8.49 4.34
C ALA A 126 12.99 7.63 3.49
N LEU A 127 13.54 8.20 2.41
CA LEU A 127 14.50 7.49 1.56
C LEU A 127 15.78 7.06 2.30
N ALA A 128 16.29 7.90 3.21
CA ALA A 128 17.46 7.58 4.01
C ALA A 128 17.22 6.45 5.03
N ALA A 129 15.97 6.25 5.44
CA ALA A 129 15.59 5.17 6.35
C ALA A 129 15.54 3.79 5.66
N ILE A 130 15.49 3.73 4.32
CA ILE A 130 15.32 2.48 3.57
C ILE A 130 16.65 1.73 3.46
N PRO A 131 16.74 0.48 3.95
CA PRO A 131 17.93 -0.34 3.77
C PRO A 131 18.13 -0.72 2.29
N ALA A 132 19.38 -0.85 1.85
CA ALA A 132 19.73 -1.10 0.45
C ALA A 132 18.97 -2.29 -0.21
N PRO A 133 18.74 -3.44 0.46
CA PRO A 133 17.98 -4.54 -0.15
C PRO A 133 16.51 -4.22 -0.45
N ALA A 134 15.90 -3.29 0.29
CA ALA A 134 14.51 -2.87 0.11
C ALA A 134 14.37 -1.67 -0.83
N ARG A 135 15.48 -1.07 -1.25
CA ARG A 135 15.53 0.18 -2.01
C ARG A 135 15.33 -0.05 -3.51
N ASP A 136 14.49 0.76 -4.12
CA ASP A 136 14.35 0.89 -5.57
C ASP A 136 14.51 2.37 -5.97
N ALA A 137 15.74 2.76 -6.26
CA ALA A 137 16.04 4.14 -6.60
C ALA A 137 15.56 4.55 -8.01
N GLU A 138 15.26 3.59 -8.88
CA GLU A 138 14.81 3.88 -10.25
C GLU A 138 13.44 4.55 -10.29
N VAL A 139 12.58 4.28 -9.28
CA VAL A 139 11.22 4.83 -9.23
C VAL A 139 11.10 6.16 -8.48
N ASP A 140 12.15 6.64 -7.82
CA ASP A 140 12.09 7.85 -6.99
C ASP A 140 11.56 9.08 -7.71
N ALA A 141 12.17 9.38 -8.86
CA ALA A 141 11.83 10.58 -9.62
C ALA A 141 10.39 10.51 -10.17
N LEU A 142 9.95 9.32 -10.60
CA LEU A 142 8.60 9.08 -11.07
C LEU A 142 7.60 9.28 -9.93
N GLN A 143 7.83 8.66 -8.78
CA GLN A 143 6.93 8.75 -7.63
C GLN A 143 6.87 10.17 -7.07
N ALA A 144 8.01 10.88 -6.98
CA ALA A 144 8.06 12.26 -6.54
C ALA A 144 7.34 13.20 -7.51
N ALA A 145 7.44 12.96 -8.82
CA ALA A 145 6.74 13.76 -9.83
C ALA A 145 5.24 13.48 -9.88
N ALA A 146 4.83 12.24 -9.58
CA ALA A 146 3.42 11.84 -9.53
C ALA A 146 2.71 12.32 -8.27
N TRP A 147 3.46 12.62 -7.19
CA TRP A 147 2.87 12.97 -5.89
C TRP A 147 1.97 14.18 -5.98
N GLU A 148 0.82 14.04 -5.37
CA GLU A 148 -0.14 15.10 -5.12
C GLU A 148 -0.56 15.05 -3.64
N THR A 149 -1.28 16.05 -3.16
CA THR A 149 -1.90 15.99 -1.83
C THR A 149 -2.74 14.72 -1.73
N PRO A 150 -2.65 13.97 -0.61
CA PRO A 150 -3.38 12.71 -0.49
C PRO A 150 -4.87 12.89 -0.76
N ALA A 151 -5.41 12.05 -1.62
CA ALA A 151 -6.82 12.05 -1.98
C ALA A 151 -7.71 11.85 -0.73
N PRO A 152 -8.94 12.38 -0.68
CA PRO A 152 -9.87 12.08 0.41
C PRO A 152 -10.17 10.58 0.48
N LEU A 153 -10.68 10.10 1.61
CA LEU A 153 -11.18 8.73 1.70
C LEU A 153 -12.46 8.58 0.87
N ALA A 154 -12.54 7.56 0.03
CA ALA A 154 -13.75 7.22 -0.71
C ALA A 154 -14.91 6.98 0.26
N GLU A 155 -16.13 7.43 -0.10
CA GLU A 155 -17.30 7.28 0.75
C GLU A 155 -17.75 5.81 0.83
N GLY A 156 -18.28 5.42 1.99
CA GLY A 156 -18.92 4.11 2.17
C GLY A 156 -17.95 2.93 2.35
N LEU A 157 -16.65 3.08 2.10
CA LEU A 157 -15.68 2.00 2.27
C LEU A 157 -15.13 1.98 3.71
N PRO A 158 -14.97 0.79 4.32
CA PRO A 158 -14.23 0.64 5.56
C PRO A 158 -12.75 0.94 5.35
N VAL A 159 -12.09 1.48 6.38
CA VAL A 159 -10.66 1.83 6.31
C VAL A 159 -9.97 1.34 7.58
N LEU A 160 -8.98 0.49 7.41
CA LEU A 160 -8.03 0.16 8.47
C LEU A 160 -6.77 1.00 8.32
N VAL A 161 -6.41 1.71 9.37
CA VAL A 161 -5.14 2.42 9.50
C VAL A 161 -4.27 1.68 10.50
N VAL A 162 -3.11 1.22 10.10
CA VAL A 162 -2.08 0.68 10.99
C VAL A 162 -0.93 1.67 11.06
N GLN A 163 -0.54 2.10 12.26
CA GLN A 163 0.46 3.14 12.49
C GLN A 163 1.57 2.65 13.41
N GLY A 164 2.83 2.89 13.06
CA GLY A 164 3.93 2.77 14.01
C GLY A 164 3.87 3.88 15.07
N THR A 165 3.94 3.53 16.36
CA THR A 165 3.83 4.53 17.43
C THR A 165 5.04 5.44 17.55
N ASP A 166 6.21 5.00 17.05
CA ASP A 166 7.47 5.73 17.06
C ASP A 166 7.87 6.24 15.65
N ASP A 167 6.89 6.37 14.73
CA ASP A 167 7.14 6.85 13.37
C ASP A 167 7.18 8.38 13.30
N PRO A 168 8.36 8.99 13.05
CA PRO A 168 8.49 10.44 12.94
C PRO A 168 8.05 10.98 11.56
N ILE A 169 7.95 10.13 10.53
CA ILE A 169 7.63 10.51 9.15
C ILE A 169 6.11 10.47 8.92
N ALA A 170 5.48 9.37 9.36
CA ALA A 170 4.03 9.20 9.31
C ALA A 170 3.48 9.02 10.74
N PRO A 171 3.39 10.10 11.54
CA PRO A 171 3.05 10.01 12.96
C PRO A 171 1.59 9.57 13.18
N VAL A 172 1.34 8.93 14.32
CA VAL A 172 0.03 8.38 14.72
C VAL A 172 -1.11 9.40 14.55
N VAL A 173 -0.85 10.68 14.83
CA VAL A 173 -1.84 11.76 14.72
C VAL A 173 -2.46 11.86 13.31
N ASN A 174 -1.78 11.41 12.27
CA ASN A 174 -2.33 11.43 10.91
C ASN A 174 -3.47 10.41 10.75
N GLY A 175 -3.30 9.20 11.29
CA GLY A 175 -4.38 8.20 11.36
C GLY A 175 -5.54 8.65 12.25
N GLU A 176 -5.24 9.22 13.41
CA GLU A 176 -6.24 9.76 14.34
C GLU A 176 -7.10 10.86 13.70
N LYS A 177 -6.52 11.73 12.86
CA LYS A 177 -7.28 12.74 12.11
C LYS A 177 -8.26 12.09 11.12
N LEU A 178 -7.84 11.02 10.42
CA LEU A 178 -8.74 10.30 9.52
C LEU A 178 -9.89 9.65 10.29
N GLN A 179 -9.60 9.02 11.44
CA GLN A 179 -10.62 8.45 12.31
C GLN A 179 -11.58 9.50 12.85
N ALA A 180 -11.06 10.65 13.30
CA ALA A 180 -11.91 11.75 13.79
C ALA A 180 -12.83 12.32 12.70
N ALA A 181 -12.38 12.30 11.43
CA ALA A 181 -13.17 12.76 10.29
C ALA A 181 -14.25 11.75 9.84
N ALA A 182 -14.04 10.46 10.09
CA ALA A 182 -14.96 9.39 9.68
C ALA A 182 -14.99 8.23 10.70
N PRO A 183 -15.45 8.48 11.95
CA PRO A 183 -15.31 7.53 13.07
C PRO A 183 -16.10 6.23 12.87
N ASP A 184 -17.15 6.25 12.06
CA ASP A 184 -18.01 5.08 11.83
C ASP A 184 -17.39 4.06 10.87
N ARG A 185 -16.30 4.39 10.18
CA ARG A 185 -15.70 3.53 9.15
C ARG A 185 -14.17 3.50 9.13
N VAL A 186 -13.49 4.30 9.95
CA VAL A 186 -12.03 4.31 10.08
C VAL A 186 -11.64 3.72 11.42
N SER A 187 -10.93 2.61 11.39
CA SER A 187 -10.28 2.01 12.54
C SER A 187 -8.79 2.31 12.54
N VAL A 188 -8.22 2.59 13.70
CA VAL A 188 -6.78 2.87 13.86
C VAL A 188 -6.19 1.88 14.84
N VAL A 189 -5.13 1.19 14.42
CA VAL A 189 -4.35 0.25 15.25
C VAL A 189 -2.91 0.73 15.34
N GLY A 190 -2.38 0.87 16.54
CA GLY A 190 -0.98 1.20 16.80
C GLY A 190 -0.10 -0.03 16.84
N VAL A 191 1.06 0.02 16.19
CA VAL A 191 2.14 -0.96 16.32
C VAL A 191 3.18 -0.37 17.27
N ASP A 192 3.24 -0.89 18.49
CA ASP A 192 4.06 -0.35 19.58
C ASP A 192 5.56 -0.42 19.25
N GLY A 193 6.26 0.72 19.41
CA GLY A 193 7.67 0.87 19.05
C GLY A 193 7.96 0.88 17.54
N GLY A 194 6.96 0.77 16.69
CA GLY A 194 7.11 0.78 15.23
C GLY A 194 7.51 2.16 14.70
N GLY A 195 8.63 2.24 13.98
CA GLY A 195 9.03 3.42 13.20
C GLY A 195 8.52 3.37 11.76
N TYR A 196 9.04 4.22 10.87
CA TYR A 196 8.58 4.34 9.47
C TYR A 196 8.49 2.99 8.73
N LEU A 197 9.46 2.10 8.93
CA LEU A 197 9.47 0.78 8.27
C LEU A 197 8.81 -0.33 9.12
N PHE A 198 7.83 0.01 9.97
CA PHE A 198 7.17 -0.96 10.86
C PHE A 198 6.55 -2.16 10.13
N PRO A 199 6.03 -2.05 8.89
CA PRO A 199 5.51 -3.23 8.19
C PRO A 199 6.57 -4.32 7.96
N PHE A 200 7.85 -3.92 7.92
CA PHE A 200 8.98 -4.82 7.81
C PHE A 200 9.58 -5.17 9.18
N THR A 201 9.82 -4.18 10.05
CA THR A 201 10.52 -4.38 11.33
C THR A 201 9.62 -4.97 12.42
N HIS A 202 8.31 -4.75 12.33
CA HIS A 202 7.28 -5.22 13.26
C HIS A 202 6.20 -6.02 12.51
N MET A 203 6.65 -6.84 11.55
CA MET A 203 5.78 -7.59 10.64
C MET A 203 4.70 -8.38 11.37
N GLY A 204 5.03 -9.12 12.43
CA GLY A 204 4.06 -9.95 13.16
C GLY A 204 2.93 -9.15 13.82
N ALA A 205 3.22 -7.97 14.40
CA ALA A 205 2.18 -7.10 14.94
C ALA A 205 1.32 -6.46 13.83
N THR A 206 1.95 -6.16 12.70
CA THR A 206 1.26 -5.59 11.52
C THR A 206 0.35 -6.62 10.86
N SER A 207 0.83 -7.85 10.65
CA SER A 207 0.07 -8.97 10.13
C SER A 207 -1.15 -9.25 10.99
N TRP A 208 -0.94 -9.44 12.30
CA TRP A 208 -2.02 -9.67 13.24
C TRP A 208 -3.11 -8.58 13.20
N ALA A 209 -2.72 -7.30 13.11
CA ALA A 209 -3.68 -6.20 13.03
C ALA A 209 -4.52 -6.23 11.73
N ILE A 210 -3.93 -6.70 10.62
CA ILE A 210 -4.61 -6.86 9.34
C ILE A 210 -5.56 -8.06 9.41
N GLU A 211 -5.07 -9.21 9.84
CA GLU A 211 -5.82 -10.47 9.94
C GLU A 211 -7.02 -10.32 10.86
N ASP A 212 -6.82 -9.81 12.09
CA ASP A 212 -7.89 -9.59 13.08
C ASP A 212 -9.00 -8.67 12.53
N TYR A 213 -8.64 -7.68 11.72
CA TYR A 213 -9.63 -6.77 11.15
C TYR A 213 -10.36 -7.36 9.94
N LEU A 214 -9.64 -8.03 9.04
CA LEU A 214 -10.23 -8.57 7.80
C LEU A 214 -11.08 -9.83 8.03
N ASP A 215 -10.83 -10.59 9.11
CA ASP A 215 -11.65 -11.76 9.47
C ASP A 215 -13.08 -11.40 9.96
N TRP A 216 -13.33 -10.13 10.31
CA TRP A 216 -14.62 -9.66 10.84
C TRP A 216 -15.50 -8.95 9.79
N ASP A 217 -14.99 -8.68 8.59
CA ASP A 217 -15.71 -8.09 7.46
C ASP A 217 -15.99 -9.13 6.38
#